data_43da8e9fe0d6971cda438c5fb38f31cd
#
_entry.id   43da8e9fe0d6971cda438c5fb38f31cd
#
_cell.length_a   1.000
_cell.length_b   1.000
_cell.length_c   1.000
_cell.angle_alpha   90.00
_cell.angle_beta   90.00
_cell.angle_gamma   90.00
#
_symmetry.space_group_name_H-M   'P 1'
#
loop_
_entity.id
_entity.type
_entity.pdbx_description
1 polymer ?
#
loop_
_entity_poly.entity_id
_entity_poly.type
_entity_poly.pdbx_seq_one_letter_code
_entity_poly.pdbx_strand_id
1 'polypeptide(L)'
;MSHQPKQFRQRVIELAARWYVFWFLNVYGLGKILGGQFYRRGRLPEDVAKTLLGDANAFDLAWTFMGYSFAYILFIGLAEIVGAWLLLWERTKLFGVAILLPVMVNIVVFDIIFPGHPRRDGQRHHLYASPLCNLVL
;
A
#
# COMPACT_ATOMS: atom_id res chain seq x y z
N MET A 1 5.41 -40.88 19.35
CA MET A 1 5.75 -39.57 19.93
C MET A 1 6.49 -38.66 18.94
N SER A 2 5.96 -38.37 17.73
CA SER A 2 6.69 -37.61 16.71
C SER A 2 5.93 -36.38 16.16
N HIS A 3 4.91 -35.88 16.88
CA HIS A 3 4.11 -34.73 16.42
C HIS A 3 4.63 -33.34 16.85
N GLN A 4 5.57 -33.27 17.78
CA GLN A 4 6.13 -32.02 18.33
C GLN A 4 6.90 -31.14 17.33
N PRO A 5 7.78 -31.67 16.45
CA PRO A 5 8.58 -30.78 15.59
C PRO A 5 7.79 -30.10 14.49
N LYS A 6 6.70 -30.69 14.01
CA LYS A 6 5.84 -30.09 12.97
C LYS A 6 5.05 -28.87 13.49
N GLN A 7 4.50 -28.98 14.70
CA GLN A 7 3.76 -27.90 15.35
C GLN A 7 4.66 -26.70 15.69
N PHE A 8 5.88 -26.98 16.18
CA PHE A 8 6.86 -25.93 16.46
C PHE A 8 7.22 -25.16 15.18
N ARG A 9 7.54 -25.87 14.09
CA ARG A 9 7.86 -25.25 12.81
C ARG A 9 6.70 -24.40 12.25
N GLN A 10 5.47 -24.88 12.37
CA GLN A 10 4.29 -24.11 11.94
C GLN A 10 4.12 -22.81 12.73
N ARG A 11 4.30 -22.84 14.05
CA ARG A 11 4.24 -21.63 14.89
C ARG A 11 5.34 -20.63 14.55
N VAL A 12 6.54 -21.08 14.28
CA VAL A 12 7.65 -20.19 13.86
C VAL A 12 7.35 -19.54 12.52
N ILE A 13 6.85 -20.29 11.54
CA ILE A 13 6.48 -19.75 10.23
C ILE A 13 5.33 -18.74 10.37
N GLU A 14 4.31 -19.05 11.16
CA GLU A 14 3.19 -18.15 11.42
C GLU A 14 3.66 -16.84 12.06
N LEU A 15 4.53 -16.93 13.06
CA LEU A 15 5.08 -15.76 13.74
C LEU A 15 5.93 -14.90 12.78
N ALA A 16 6.80 -15.53 12.00
CA ALA A 16 7.62 -14.83 11.01
C ALA A 16 6.76 -14.13 9.96
N ALA A 17 5.70 -14.81 9.47
CA ALA A 17 4.77 -14.22 8.51
C ALA A 17 4.03 -13.00 9.10
N ARG A 18 3.58 -13.05 10.36
CA ARG A 18 2.95 -11.92 11.04
C ARG A 18 3.89 -10.73 11.18
N TRP A 19 5.14 -10.95 11.57
CA TRP A 19 6.15 -9.91 11.66
C TRP A 19 6.46 -9.29 10.29
N TYR A 20 6.56 -10.12 9.24
CA TYR A 20 6.76 -9.64 7.88
C TYR A 20 5.61 -8.73 7.44
N VAL A 21 4.36 -9.20 7.58
CA VAL A 21 3.15 -8.42 7.24
C VAL A 21 3.09 -7.14 8.07
N PHE A 22 3.40 -7.21 9.37
CA PHE A 22 3.43 -6.05 10.25
C PHE A 22 4.37 -4.95 9.73
N TRP A 23 5.63 -5.28 9.46
CA TRP A 23 6.60 -4.30 8.96
C TRP A 23 6.21 -3.76 7.60
N PHE A 24 5.82 -4.63 6.69
CA PHE A 24 5.41 -4.26 5.35
C PHE A 24 4.24 -3.27 5.37
N LEU A 25 3.16 -3.58 6.09
CA LEU A 25 1.98 -2.71 6.15
C LEU A 25 2.20 -1.41 6.90
N ASN A 26 3.06 -1.39 7.93
CA ASN A 26 3.42 -0.13 8.58
C ASN A 26 4.17 0.81 7.63
N VAL A 27 5.14 0.29 6.86
CA VAL A 27 5.86 1.09 5.86
C VAL A 27 4.91 1.59 4.77
N TYR A 28 4.03 0.73 4.25
CA TYR A 28 3.04 1.10 3.22
C TYR A 28 2.00 2.09 3.74
N GLY A 29 1.42 1.85 4.90
CA GLY A 29 0.44 2.76 5.51
C GLY A 29 1.02 4.14 5.82
N LEU A 30 2.23 4.20 6.37
CA LEU A 30 2.95 5.45 6.58
C LEU A 30 3.30 6.14 5.25
N GLY A 31 3.75 5.40 4.26
CA GLY A 31 4.04 5.92 2.92
C GLY A 31 2.82 6.60 2.28
N LYS A 32 1.64 6.01 2.43
CA LYS A 32 0.37 6.62 1.99
C LYS A 32 0.10 7.93 2.71
N ILE A 33 0.19 7.94 4.04
CA ILE A 33 -0.12 9.12 4.88
C ILE A 33 0.88 10.24 4.61
N LEU A 34 2.16 9.94 4.48
CA LEU A 34 3.22 10.92 4.22
C LEU A 34 3.23 11.44 2.78
N GLY A 35 2.50 10.79 1.86
CA GLY A 35 2.24 11.32 0.52
C GLY A 35 3.15 10.80 -0.59
N GLY A 36 3.76 9.63 -0.40
CA GLY A 36 4.64 9.04 -1.40
C GLY A 36 3.94 8.19 -2.47
N GLN A 37 2.69 7.75 -2.24
CA GLN A 37 2.07 6.75 -3.11
C GLN A 37 1.07 7.31 -4.14
N PHE A 38 0.21 8.25 -3.76
CA PHE A 38 -0.88 8.75 -4.61
C PHE A 38 -0.66 10.20 -5.05
N TYR A 39 -1.25 10.58 -6.19
CA TYR A 39 -1.23 11.94 -6.66
C TYR A 39 -2.14 12.82 -5.81
N ARG A 40 -1.56 13.75 -5.05
CA ARG A 40 -2.32 14.65 -4.18
C ARG A 40 -2.77 15.91 -4.92
N ARG A 41 -3.93 16.45 -4.53
CA ARG A 41 -4.39 17.74 -4.99
C ARG A 41 -3.31 18.81 -4.75
N GLY A 42 -2.96 19.55 -5.79
CA GLY A 42 -1.89 20.55 -5.77
C GLY A 42 -0.46 19.99 -5.90
N ARG A 43 -0.29 18.67 -6.05
CA ARG A 43 1.00 18.00 -6.29
C ARG A 43 0.87 16.92 -7.38
N LEU A 44 0.00 17.16 -8.37
CA LEU A 44 -0.09 16.28 -9.52
C LEU A 44 1.14 16.47 -10.41
N PRO A 45 1.63 15.40 -11.05
CA PRO A 45 2.60 15.52 -12.14
C PRO A 45 2.06 16.45 -13.22
N GLU A 46 2.93 17.25 -13.83
CA GLU A 46 2.52 18.30 -14.76
C GLU A 46 1.80 17.75 -16.00
N ASP A 47 2.22 16.60 -16.48
CA ASP A 47 1.60 15.85 -17.57
C ASP A 47 0.19 15.40 -17.20
N VAL A 48 -0.01 14.87 -16.00
CA VAL A 48 -1.34 14.45 -15.50
C VAL A 48 -2.25 15.65 -15.28
N ALA A 49 -1.70 16.75 -14.71
CA ALA A 49 -2.47 17.95 -14.42
C ALA A 49 -3.01 18.66 -15.67
N LYS A 50 -2.33 18.51 -16.81
CA LYS A 50 -2.72 19.11 -18.11
C LYS A 50 -3.57 18.18 -18.98
N THR A 51 -3.68 16.91 -18.62
CA THR A 51 -4.46 15.92 -19.39
C THR A 51 -5.95 16.11 -19.12
N LEU A 52 -6.75 16.15 -20.19
CA LEU A 52 -8.21 16.15 -20.06
C LEU A 52 -8.67 14.82 -19.47
N LEU A 53 -9.71 14.86 -18.64
CA LEU A 53 -10.21 13.66 -17.94
C LEU A 53 -10.59 12.53 -18.90
N GLY A 54 -11.09 12.86 -20.09
CA GLY A 54 -11.44 11.89 -21.14
C GLY A 54 -10.24 11.23 -21.82
N ASP A 55 -9.06 11.87 -21.76
CA ASP A 55 -7.83 11.40 -22.38
C ASP A 55 -6.87 10.79 -21.34
N ALA A 56 -7.23 10.85 -20.05
CA ALA A 56 -6.42 10.32 -18.97
C ALA A 56 -6.35 8.79 -19.05
N ASN A 57 -5.14 8.24 -18.87
CA ASN A 57 -5.02 6.78 -18.76
C ASN A 57 -5.61 6.28 -17.44
N ALA A 58 -6.01 5.01 -17.41
CA ALA A 58 -6.70 4.41 -16.28
C ALA A 58 -5.87 4.48 -14.97
N PHE A 59 -4.54 4.34 -15.06
CA PHE A 59 -3.65 4.42 -13.91
C PHE A 59 -3.63 5.83 -13.30
N ASP A 60 -3.39 6.86 -14.12
CA ASP A 60 -3.31 8.24 -13.64
C ASP A 60 -4.65 8.72 -13.08
N LEU A 61 -5.76 8.30 -13.70
CA LEU A 61 -7.11 8.56 -13.21
C LEU A 61 -7.32 7.93 -11.82
N ALA A 62 -6.94 6.66 -11.67
CA ALA A 62 -7.09 5.92 -10.43
C ALA A 62 -6.19 6.49 -9.31
N TRP A 63 -4.92 6.82 -9.61
CA TRP A 63 -3.99 7.42 -8.65
C TRP A 63 -4.42 8.82 -8.22
N THR A 64 -4.98 9.60 -9.15
CA THR A 64 -5.55 10.92 -8.84
C THR A 64 -6.79 10.80 -7.98
N PHE A 65 -7.69 9.87 -8.29
CA PHE A 65 -8.90 9.62 -7.50
C PHE A 65 -8.56 9.21 -6.07
N MET A 66 -7.67 8.23 -5.89
CA MET A 66 -7.23 7.78 -4.56
C MET A 66 -6.53 8.88 -3.77
N GLY A 67 -5.74 9.72 -4.45
CA GLY A 67 -5.00 10.84 -3.85
C GLY A 67 -5.80 12.10 -3.59
N TYR A 68 -7.04 12.19 -4.10
CA TYR A 68 -7.84 13.42 -4.06
C TYR A 68 -8.19 13.86 -2.64
N SER A 69 -8.57 12.93 -1.78
CA SER A 69 -8.96 13.21 -0.39
C SER A 69 -7.92 12.71 0.59
N PHE A 70 -7.34 13.64 1.35
CA PHE A 70 -6.41 13.28 2.43
C PHE A 70 -7.08 12.43 3.51
N ALA A 71 -8.34 12.71 3.84
CA ALA A 71 -9.09 11.94 4.82
C ALA A 71 -9.25 10.47 4.38
N TYR A 72 -9.44 10.23 3.08
CA TYR A 72 -9.54 8.89 2.53
C TYR A 72 -8.19 8.14 2.59
N ILE A 73 -7.10 8.82 2.23
CA ILE A 73 -5.73 8.26 2.35
C ILE A 73 -5.43 7.92 3.82
N LEU A 74 -5.77 8.83 4.73
CA LEU A 74 -5.55 8.63 6.16
C LEU A 74 -6.35 7.43 6.67
N PHE A 75 -7.61 7.29 6.26
CA PHE A 75 -8.46 6.16 6.62
C PHE A 75 -7.86 4.82 6.18
N ILE A 76 -7.45 4.70 4.92
CA ILE A 76 -6.84 3.46 4.40
C ILE A 76 -5.50 3.19 5.10
N GLY A 77 -4.63 4.19 5.21
CA GLY A 77 -3.33 4.03 5.86
C GLY A 77 -3.44 3.64 7.32
N LEU A 78 -4.38 4.23 8.07
CA LEU A 78 -4.65 3.85 9.45
C LEU A 78 -5.25 2.44 9.55
N ALA A 79 -6.14 2.05 8.65
CA ALA A 79 -6.69 0.70 8.63
C ALA A 79 -5.59 -0.35 8.44
N GLU A 80 -4.61 -0.10 7.56
CA GLU A 80 -3.45 -0.97 7.37
C GLU A 80 -2.58 -1.04 8.62
N ILE A 81 -2.25 0.10 9.23
CA ILE A 81 -1.42 0.16 10.44
C ILE A 81 -2.13 -0.55 11.60
N VAL A 82 -3.36 -0.17 11.91
CA VAL A 82 -4.14 -0.76 13.02
C VAL A 82 -4.35 -2.26 12.81
N GLY A 83 -4.71 -2.67 11.59
CA GLY A 83 -4.87 -4.09 11.25
C GLY A 83 -3.58 -4.88 11.43
N ALA A 84 -2.42 -4.30 11.03
CA ALA A 84 -1.12 -4.92 11.23
C ALA A 84 -0.75 -5.08 12.71
N TRP A 85 -1.05 -4.08 13.55
CA TRP A 85 -0.84 -4.16 14.98
C TRP A 85 -1.74 -5.23 15.64
N LEU A 86 -3.02 -5.27 15.27
CA LEU A 86 -3.96 -6.28 15.78
C LEU A 86 -3.55 -7.72 15.39
N LEU A 87 -2.87 -7.88 14.25
CA LEU A 87 -2.41 -9.17 13.77
C LEU A 87 -1.30 -9.78 14.63
N LEU A 88 -0.52 -8.95 15.33
CA LEU A 88 0.60 -9.44 16.15
C LEU A 88 0.14 -10.25 17.36
N TRP A 89 -0.98 -9.87 17.99
CA TRP A 89 -1.44 -10.52 19.20
C TRP A 89 -2.46 -11.63 18.94
N GLU A 90 -2.28 -12.77 19.60
CA GLU A 90 -3.14 -13.95 19.45
C GLU A 90 -4.62 -13.66 19.72
N ARG A 91 -4.92 -12.77 20.66
CA ARG A 91 -6.31 -12.44 21.05
C ARG A 91 -7.02 -11.56 20.03
N THR A 92 -6.29 -10.74 19.29
CA THR A 92 -6.85 -9.75 18.37
C THR A 92 -6.58 -10.07 16.91
N LYS A 93 -5.85 -11.13 16.62
CA LYS A 93 -5.48 -11.51 15.25
C LYS A 93 -6.66 -11.64 14.29
N LEU A 94 -7.79 -12.15 14.76
CA LEU A 94 -8.99 -12.30 13.93
C LEU A 94 -9.56 -10.94 13.51
N PHE A 95 -9.54 -9.94 14.40
CA PHE A 95 -9.93 -8.57 14.06
C PHE A 95 -8.94 -7.95 13.08
N GLY A 96 -7.63 -8.19 13.28
CA GLY A 96 -6.61 -7.78 12.31
C GLY A 96 -6.85 -8.34 10.92
N VAL A 97 -7.12 -9.63 10.81
CA VAL A 97 -7.47 -10.29 9.54
C VAL A 97 -8.76 -9.70 8.95
N ALA A 98 -9.80 -9.50 9.77
CA ALA A 98 -11.08 -8.96 9.30
C ALA A 98 -10.95 -7.54 8.71
N ILE A 99 -10.05 -6.72 9.26
CA ILE A 99 -9.76 -5.37 8.73
C ILE A 99 -8.87 -5.46 7.48
N LEU A 100 -7.81 -6.27 7.53
CA LEU A 100 -6.81 -6.31 6.47
C LEU A 100 -7.28 -7.05 5.22
N LEU A 101 -8.09 -8.10 5.36
CA LEU A 101 -8.51 -8.93 4.24
C LEU A 101 -9.24 -8.11 3.15
N PRO A 102 -10.29 -7.31 3.45
CA PRO A 102 -10.95 -6.50 2.43
C PRO A 102 -10.03 -5.43 1.84
N VAL A 103 -9.13 -4.85 2.64
CA VAL A 103 -8.15 -3.86 2.15
C VAL A 103 -7.19 -4.52 1.17
N MET A 104 -6.62 -5.68 1.51
CA MET A 104 -5.69 -6.41 0.65
C MET A 104 -6.36 -6.92 -0.63
N VAL A 105 -7.57 -7.46 -0.54
CA VAL A 105 -8.34 -7.87 -1.73
C VAL A 105 -8.58 -6.67 -2.64
N ASN A 106 -8.97 -5.53 -2.09
CA ASN A 106 -9.17 -4.31 -2.88
C ASN A 106 -7.88 -3.86 -3.57
N ILE A 107 -6.73 -3.87 -2.88
CA ILE A 107 -5.44 -3.52 -3.47
C ILE A 107 -5.09 -4.45 -4.63
N VAL A 108 -5.21 -5.77 -4.43
CA VAL A 108 -4.91 -6.76 -5.49
C VAL A 108 -5.82 -6.56 -6.71
N VAL A 109 -7.12 -6.38 -6.50
CA VAL A 109 -8.08 -6.12 -7.59
C VAL A 109 -7.73 -4.82 -8.31
N PHE A 110 -7.38 -3.79 -7.55
CA PHE A 110 -6.97 -2.49 -8.09
C PHE A 110 -5.71 -2.60 -8.96
N ASP A 111 -4.68 -3.29 -8.49
CA ASP A 111 -3.42 -3.48 -9.21
C ASP A 111 -3.60 -4.32 -10.50
N ILE A 112 -4.55 -5.26 -10.50
CA ILE A 112 -4.89 -6.05 -11.70
C ILE A 112 -5.65 -5.20 -12.72
N ILE A 113 -6.60 -4.37 -12.28
CA ILE A 113 -7.45 -3.57 -13.18
C ILE A 113 -6.71 -2.33 -13.70
N PHE A 114 -5.87 -1.73 -12.87
CA PHE A 114 -5.12 -0.50 -13.17
C PHE A 114 -3.60 -0.77 -13.16
N PRO A 115 -3.09 -1.64 -14.04
CA PRO A 115 -1.66 -1.91 -14.07
C PRO A 115 -0.90 -0.64 -14.40
N GLY A 116 0.17 -0.38 -13.64
CA GLY A 116 1.06 0.76 -13.89
C GLY A 116 1.57 0.72 -15.32
N HIS A 117 1.33 1.77 -16.10
CA HIS A 117 1.84 1.85 -17.46
C HIS A 117 3.35 2.17 -17.39
N PRO A 118 4.20 1.45 -18.14
CA PRO A 118 5.60 1.87 -18.27
C PRO A 118 5.59 3.25 -18.94
N ARG A 119 5.88 4.29 -18.15
CA ARG A 119 6.01 5.65 -18.69
C ARG A 119 7.07 5.63 -19.78
N ARG A 120 6.76 6.16 -20.94
CA ARG A 120 7.73 6.40 -22.00
C ARG A 120 8.86 7.26 -21.44
N ASP A 121 10.06 6.70 -21.39
CA ASP A 121 11.26 7.21 -20.71
C ASP A 121 11.83 8.50 -21.35
N GLY A 122 11.05 9.56 -21.45
CA GLY A 122 11.52 10.86 -21.97
C GLY A 122 11.57 12.01 -20.95
N GLN A 123 10.92 11.88 -19.80
CA GLN A 123 10.74 13.03 -18.87
C GLN A 123 11.03 12.73 -17.39
N ARG A 124 11.87 11.75 -17.08
CA ARG A 124 12.03 11.22 -15.72
C ARG A 124 12.96 11.95 -14.78
N HIS A 125 13.52 13.11 -15.08
CA HIS A 125 14.66 13.57 -14.28
C HIS A 125 14.41 14.59 -13.17
N HIS A 126 13.20 15.10 -12.91
CA HIS A 126 13.11 16.20 -11.95
C HIS A 126 12.07 16.15 -10.82
N LEU A 127 11.25 15.12 -10.66
CA LEU A 127 10.11 15.22 -9.69
C LEU A 127 10.06 14.20 -8.54
N TYR A 128 10.96 13.23 -8.46
CA TYR A 128 10.95 12.22 -7.39
C TYR A 128 12.22 12.18 -6.54
N ALA A 129 12.85 13.32 -6.34
CA ALA A 129 13.90 13.46 -5.32
C ALA A 129 13.28 13.76 -3.95
N SER A 130 12.37 12.93 -3.45
CA SER A 130 12.13 12.89 -2.02
C SER A 130 13.10 11.87 -1.41
N PRO A 131 13.84 12.21 -0.34
CA PRO A 131 14.90 11.37 0.23
C PRO A 131 14.41 10.00 0.75
N LEU A 132 13.08 9.80 0.86
CA LEU A 132 12.48 8.54 1.31
C LEU A 132 12.29 7.50 0.19
N CYS A 133 12.33 7.90 -1.09
CA CYS A 133 12.20 6.96 -2.20
C CYS A 133 13.47 6.13 -2.44
N ASN A 134 14.63 6.62 -1.97
CA ASN A 134 15.92 5.92 -2.07
C ASN A 134 16.17 4.90 -0.94
N LEU A 135 15.24 4.76 0.01
CA LEU A 135 15.41 3.84 1.13
C LEU A 135 14.68 2.49 0.93
N VAL A 136 13.89 2.34 -0.15
CA VAL A 136 13.03 1.17 -0.39
C VAL A 136 13.34 0.44 -1.71
N LEU A 137 14.41 0.86 -2.41
CA LEU A 137 14.97 0.08 -3.53
C LEU A 137 16.31 -0.58 -3.04
#